data_87db32e2cf9f53687de0cb14f0cfcca7
#
_entry.id   87db32e2cf9f53687de0cb14f0cfcca7
#
_cell.length_a   1.000
_cell.length_b   1.000
_cell.length_c   1.000
_cell.angle_alpha   90.00
_cell.angle_beta   90.00
_cell.angle_gamma   90.00
#
_symmetry.space_group_name_H-M   'P 1'
#
loop_
_entity.id
_entity.type
_entity.pdbx_description
1 polymer ?
#
loop_
_entity_poly.entity_id
_entity_poly.type
_entity_poly.pdbx_seq_one_letter_code
_entity_poly.pdbx_strand_id
1 'polypeptide(L)' 'MDRDEIRAMRRSYGELGLSESDANPNPITQFEIWLTAAAENPYVVEANAMVLGTISGDQPKARSVLLK' A
#
# COMPACT_ATOMS: atom_id res chain seq x y z
N MET A 1 -14.00 16.80 15.51
CA MET A 1 -12.75 17.12 14.78
C MET A 1 -13.12 17.99 13.58
N ASP A 2 -12.51 19.15 13.47
CA ASP A 2 -12.81 20.05 12.38
C ASP A 2 -11.89 19.79 11.17
N ARG A 3 -12.15 20.54 10.09
CA ARG A 3 -11.41 20.35 8.83
C ARG A 3 -9.93 20.68 8.99
N ASP A 4 -9.59 21.69 9.77
CA ASP A 4 -8.20 22.10 9.95
C ASP A 4 -7.43 21.07 10.78
N GLU A 5 -8.06 20.48 11.77
CA GLU A 5 -7.48 19.39 12.54
C GLU A 5 -7.18 18.18 11.65
N ILE A 6 -8.10 17.83 10.76
CA ILE A 6 -7.92 16.73 9.81
C ILE A 6 -6.74 17.02 8.87
N ARG A 7 -6.67 18.23 8.34
CA ARG A 7 -5.58 18.64 7.45
C ARG A 7 -4.21 18.62 8.12
N ALA A 8 -4.18 18.86 9.43
CA ALA A 8 -2.95 18.87 10.19
C ALA A 8 -2.43 17.46 10.49
N MET A 9 -3.23 16.44 10.26
CA MET A 9 -2.83 15.04 10.51
C MET A 9 -1.91 14.54 9.41
N ARG A 10 -0.71 15.10 9.38
CA ARG A 10 0.31 14.71 8.42
C ARG A 10 1.44 13.97 9.11
N ARG A 11 1.99 13.01 8.41
CA ARG A 11 3.22 12.35 8.83
C ARG A 11 4.27 12.54 7.76
N SER A 12 5.52 12.69 8.19
CA SER A 12 6.63 12.57 7.28
C SER A 12 6.88 11.08 7.05
N TYR A 13 6.87 10.66 5.80
CA TYR A 13 7.09 9.26 5.45
C TYR A 13 8.55 8.96 5.10
N GLY A 14 9.44 9.86 5.53
CA GLY A 14 10.86 9.71 5.30
C GLY A 14 11.26 10.15 3.90
N GLU A 15 12.52 9.88 3.58
CA GLU A 15 13.13 10.32 2.32
C GLU A 15 13.24 9.21 1.29
N LEU A 16 12.82 7.98 1.66
CA LEU A 16 12.89 6.84 0.76
C LEU A 16 11.75 6.93 -0.26
N GLY A 17 12.14 7.05 -1.51
CA GLY A 17 11.22 7.01 -2.63
C GLY A 17 11.64 5.92 -3.59
N LEU A 18 10.91 5.78 -4.67
CA LEU A 18 11.26 4.89 -5.77
C LEU A 18 11.57 5.74 -6.99
N SER A 19 12.82 5.71 -7.43
CA SER A 19 13.19 6.35 -8.69
C SER A 19 12.90 5.39 -9.84
N GLU A 20 12.72 5.95 -11.03
CA GLU A 20 12.47 5.13 -12.23
C GLU A 20 13.60 4.15 -12.51
N SER A 21 14.84 4.54 -12.22
CA SER A 21 16.01 3.69 -12.41
C SER A 21 16.06 2.51 -11.43
N ASP A 22 15.43 2.64 -10.27
CA ASP A 22 15.40 1.59 -9.25
C ASP A 22 14.20 0.66 -9.39
N ALA A 23 13.21 1.05 -10.19
CA ALA A 23 12.03 0.23 -10.42
C ALA A 23 12.38 -0.98 -11.28
N ASN A 24 11.87 -2.16 -10.89
CA ASN A 24 12.05 -3.35 -11.70
C ASN A 24 11.17 -3.25 -12.95
N PRO A 25 11.68 -3.60 -14.14
CA PRO A 25 10.88 -3.56 -15.38
C PRO A 25 9.71 -4.55 -15.38
N ASN A 26 9.77 -5.59 -14.55
CA ASN A 26 8.67 -6.53 -14.39
C ASN A 26 7.86 -6.15 -13.15
N PRO A 27 6.60 -5.74 -13.30
CA PRO A 27 5.78 -5.29 -12.15
C PRO A 27 5.51 -6.39 -11.12
N ILE A 28 5.45 -7.65 -11.54
CA ILE A 28 5.25 -8.76 -10.61
C ILE A 28 6.49 -8.95 -9.75
N THR A 29 7.68 -8.86 -10.34
CA THR A 29 8.93 -8.92 -9.59
C THR A 29 9.05 -7.76 -8.63
N GLN A 30 8.66 -6.55 -9.06
CA GLN A 30 8.67 -5.38 -8.19
C GLN A 30 7.74 -5.58 -6.99
N PHE A 31 6.57 -6.15 -7.23
CA PHE A 31 5.63 -6.46 -6.15
C PHE A 31 6.21 -7.48 -5.17
N GLU A 32 6.86 -8.53 -5.66
CA GLU A 32 7.50 -9.53 -4.79
C GLU A 32 8.59 -8.92 -3.93
N ILE A 33 9.38 -8.00 -4.48
CA ILE A 33 10.41 -7.29 -3.73
C ILE A 33 9.77 -6.48 -2.58
N TRP A 34 8.71 -5.75 -2.87
CA TRP A 34 8.02 -4.95 -1.87
C TRP A 34 7.34 -5.82 -0.81
N LEU A 35 6.71 -6.92 -1.22
CA LEU A 35 6.05 -7.83 -0.29
C LEU A 35 7.06 -8.46 0.65
N THR A 36 8.20 -8.87 0.13
CA THR A 36 9.29 -9.43 0.94
C THR A 36 9.80 -8.41 1.96
N ALA A 37 10.04 -7.18 1.51
CA ALA A 37 10.48 -6.11 2.41
C ALA A 37 9.46 -5.82 3.50
N ALA A 38 8.17 -5.80 3.15
CA ALA A 38 7.10 -5.61 4.12
C ALA A 38 7.03 -6.76 5.12
N ALA A 39 7.18 -8.00 4.65
CA ALA A 39 7.13 -9.17 5.52
C ALA A 39 8.30 -9.21 6.52
N GLU A 40 9.43 -8.66 6.14
CA GLU A 40 10.61 -8.58 7.00
C GLU A 40 10.59 -7.37 7.95
N ASN A 41 9.69 -6.43 7.72
CA ASN A 41 9.60 -5.22 8.55
C ASN A 41 8.83 -5.52 9.83
N PRO A 42 9.46 -5.36 11.02
CA PRO A 42 8.80 -5.69 12.29
C PRO A 42 7.60 -4.81 12.63
N TYR A 43 7.46 -3.67 11.97
CA TYR A 43 6.32 -2.76 12.20
C TYR A 43 5.11 -3.09 11.33
N VAL A 44 5.24 -4.03 10.40
CA VAL A 44 4.13 -4.45 9.53
C VAL A 44 3.54 -5.74 10.10
N VAL A 45 2.30 -5.67 10.57
CA VAL A 45 1.65 -6.80 11.26
C VAL A 45 1.25 -7.90 10.27
N GLU A 46 0.59 -7.52 9.17
CA GLU A 46 0.17 -8.47 8.15
C GLU A 46 0.55 -7.92 6.77
N ALA A 47 1.70 -8.36 6.26
CA ALA A 47 2.23 -7.86 5.00
C ALA A 47 1.34 -8.20 3.80
N ASN A 48 0.56 -9.29 3.89
CA ASN A 48 -0.33 -9.73 2.82
C ASN A 48 -1.76 -9.17 2.93
N ALA A 49 -2.01 -8.27 3.88
CA ALA A 49 -3.30 -7.58 3.96
C ALA A 49 -3.43 -6.57 2.83
N MET A 50 -4.57 -6.55 2.20
CA MET A 50 -4.83 -5.66 1.07
C MET A 50 -6.29 -5.26 1.01
N VAL A 51 -6.57 -4.21 0.26
CA VAL A 51 -7.94 -3.82 -0.04
C VAL A 51 -8.24 -4.23 -1.48
N LEU A 52 -9.24 -5.08 -1.65
CA LEU A 52 -9.68 -5.51 -2.97
C LEU A 52 -10.82 -4.62 -3.43
N GLY A 53 -10.62 -3.95 -4.55
CA GLY A 53 -11.66 -3.14 -5.19
C GLY A 53 -12.32 -3.91 -6.31
N THR A 54 -13.65 -3.89 -6.36
CA THR A 54 -14.42 -4.54 -7.43
C THR A 54 -15.57 -3.64 -7.84
N ILE A 55 -16.17 -3.97 -8.98
CA ILE A 55 -17.36 -3.28 -9.47
C ILE A 55 -18.47 -4.30 -9.63
N SER A 56 -19.63 -4.00 -9.04
CA SER A 56 -20.83 -4.79 -9.21
C SER A 56 -21.88 -3.92 -9.89
N GLY A 57 -22.17 -4.21 -11.16
CA GLY A 57 -22.95 -3.30 -11.99
C GLY A 57 -22.17 -2.01 -12.18
N ASP A 58 -22.72 -0.89 -11.72
CA ASP A 58 -22.09 0.42 -11.75
C ASP A 58 -21.62 0.89 -10.37
N GLN A 59 -21.65 0.01 -9.36
CA GLN A 59 -21.27 0.35 -8.00
C GLN A 59 -19.88 -0.17 -7.66
N PRO A 60 -18.97 0.71 -7.23
CA PRO A 60 -17.69 0.27 -6.71
C PRO A 60 -17.85 -0.31 -5.31
N LYS A 61 -17.10 -1.37 -5.03
CA LYS A 61 -17.07 -2.02 -3.72
C LYS A 61 -15.62 -2.27 -3.34
N ALA A 62 -15.35 -2.22 -2.05
CA ALA A 62 -14.01 -2.49 -1.53
C ALA A 62 -14.14 -3.33 -0.27
N ARG A 63 -13.15 -4.19 -0.04
CA ARG A 63 -13.08 -5.01 1.16
C ARG A 63 -11.64 -5.35 1.50
N SER A 64 -11.37 -5.51 2.78
CA SER A 64 -10.06 -5.97 3.23
C SER A 64 -10.00 -7.48 3.12
N VAL A 65 -8.92 -7.97 2.51
CA VAL A 65 -8.70 -9.40 2.31
C VAL A 65 -7.22 -9.70 2.56
N LEU A 66 -6.88 -10.98 2.66
CA LEU A 66 -5.49 -11.41 2.73
C LEU A 66 -5.11 -12.05 1.40
N LEU A 67 -3.99 -11.62 0.84
CA LEU A 67 -3.41 -12.25 -0.34
C LEU A 67 -2.90 -13.64 0.05
N LYS A 68 -3.35 -14.63 -0.69
CA LYS A 68 -3.00 -16.03 -0.46
C LYS A 68 -2.26 -16.64 -1.65
#